data_44f7c8e5d2b226c8483a101661377f83
#
_entry.id   44f7c8e5d2b226c8483a101661377f83
#
_cell.length_a   1.000
_cell.length_b   1.000
_cell.length_c   1.000
_cell.angle_alpha   90.00
_cell.angle_beta   90.00
_cell.angle_gamma   90.00
#
_symmetry.space_group_name_H-M   'P 1'
#
loop_
_entity.id
_entity.type
_entity.pdbx_description
1 polymer ?
#
loop_
_entity_poly.entity_id
_entity_poly.type
_entity_poly.pdbx_seq_one_letter_code
_entity_poly.pdbx_strand_id
1 'polypeptide(L)'
;MPTATADRPYRLIADEADRCHVPCWDDAEIAAFTARTERFALLGRADADDLAERLTLRDRDGDDRRLCLECTWLGDTGRCLAAATGRIPGADRRLEPLPTILQRCGAFGLRKGLA
;
A
#
# COMPACT_ATOMS: atom_id res chain seq x y z
N MET A 1 -15.19 -31.67 -16.49
CA MET A 1 -15.63 -31.74 -16.31
C MET A 1 -15.81 -32.08 -16.37
N PRO A 2 -15.57 -31.25 -16.36
CA PRO A 2 -15.68 -30.96 -16.21
C PRO A 2 -15.61 -31.04 -16.18
N THR A 3 -15.39 -30.62 -15.75
CA THR A 3 -15.50 -30.38 -15.58
C THR A 3 -15.44 -30.30 -15.42
N ALA A 4 -15.00 -30.21 -15.53
CA ALA A 4 -15.17 -29.94 -15.31
C ALA A 4 -15.08 -29.79 -15.02
N THR A 5 -15.02 -29.26 -14.88
CA THR A 5 -15.13 -28.90 -14.71
C THR A 5 -15.14 -28.75 -14.53
N ALA A 6 -14.53 -28.52 -14.38
CA ALA A 6 -14.88 -28.37 -14.26
C ALA A 6 -14.88 -28.13 -14.02
N ASP A 7 -14.74 -27.99 -14.16
CA ASP A 7 -14.92 -27.71 -14.17
C ASP A 7 -14.80 -27.31 -14.03
N ARG A 8 -14.54 -26.99 -13.91
CA ARG A 8 -14.53 -26.48 -13.89
C ARG A 8 -14.38 -26.23 -13.74
N PRO A 9 -13.98 -25.70 -13.63
CA PRO A 9 -14.07 -25.43 -13.57
C PRO A 9 -13.95 -25.13 -13.52
N TYR A 10 -13.72 -25.12 -13.78
CA TYR A 10 -13.89 -24.76 -13.97
C TYR A 10 -13.86 -24.37 -13.96
N ARG A 11 -13.31 -23.79 -13.42
CA ARG A 11 -13.60 -23.51 -13.66
C ARG A 11 -13.44 -23.12 -13.88
N LEU A 12 -13.08 -22.69 -14.14
CA LEU A 12 -13.16 -22.45 -14.49
C LEU A 12 -13.28 -22.02 -14.84
N ILE A 13 -13.08 -21.82 -15.03
CA ILE A 13 -13.40 -21.27 -15.54
C ILE A 13 -13.87 -20.88 -15.57
N ALA A 14 -13.66 -20.37 -15.55
CA ALA A 14 -14.09 -19.69 -15.61
C ALA A 14 -13.95 -19.39 -15.45
N ASP A 15 -13.66 -19.29 -15.42
CA ASP A 15 -13.41 -18.92 -15.30
C ASP A 15 -12.65 -18.38 -15.53
N GLU A 16 -12.22 -18.26 -16.09
CA GLU A 16 -11.18 -17.60 -16.52
C GLU A 16 -11.30 -16.12 -16.53
N ALA A 17 -12.20 -15.48 -17.13
CA ALA A 17 -12.58 -14.11 -16.89
C ALA A 17 -12.73 -13.85 -15.43
N ASP A 18 -13.12 -14.80 -14.70
CA ASP A 18 -13.25 -14.67 -13.28
C ASP A 18 -11.97 -14.35 -12.60
N ARG A 19 -10.88 -14.64 -13.20
CA ARG A 19 -9.62 -14.33 -12.59
C ARG A 19 -9.28 -12.87 -12.63
N CYS A 20 -9.99 -12.12 -13.43
CA CYS A 20 -9.75 -10.70 -13.51
C CYS A 20 -10.32 -9.92 -12.33
N HIS A 21 -11.05 -10.58 -11.45
CA HIS A 21 -11.44 -9.89 -10.25
C HIS A 21 -10.24 -9.66 -9.35
N VAL A 22 -9.15 -10.40 -9.57
CA VAL A 22 -7.93 -10.23 -8.84
C VAL A 22 -6.80 -10.12 -9.81
N PRO A 23 -6.21 -9.12 -9.76
CA PRO A 23 -6.60 -7.86 -10.30
C PRO A 23 -6.20 -7.77 -11.73
N CYS A 24 -7.09 -7.41 -12.56
CA CYS A 24 -6.73 -6.99 -13.88
C CYS A 24 -6.23 -5.57 -13.79
N TRP A 25 -4.99 -5.41 -13.43
CA TRP A 25 -4.39 -4.09 -13.30
C TRP A 25 -4.08 -3.51 -14.67
N ASP A 26 -4.34 -2.23 -14.84
CA ASP A 26 -3.94 -1.53 -16.06
C ASP A 26 -2.46 -1.14 -15.98
N ASP A 27 -1.94 -0.58 -17.08
CA ASP A 27 -0.52 -0.25 -17.15
C ASP A 27 -0.11 0.76 -16.09
N ALA A 28 -0.97 1.71 -15.77
CA ALA A 28 -0.65 2.71 -14.75
C ALA A 28 -0.57 2.07 -13.37
N GLU A 29 -1.47 1.13 -13.08
CA GLU A 29 -1.45 0.42 -11.82
C GLU A 29 -0.23 -0.46 -11.69
N ILE A 30 0.17 -1.14 -12.76
CA ILE A 30 1.37 -1.96 -12.78
C ILE A 30 2.61 -1.09 -12.55
N ALA A 31 2.67 0.07 -13.20
CA ALA A 31 3.79 0.99 -13.04
C ALA A 31 3.87 1.50 -11.60
N ALA A 32 2.74 1.84 -11.00
CA ALA A 32 2.71 2.30 -9.62
C ALA A 32 3.13 1.21 -8.66
N PHE A 33 2.65 -0.02 -8.87
CA PHE A 33 3.03 -1.16 -8.05
C PHE A 33 4.54 -1.40 -8.13
N THR A 34 5.10 -1.40 -9.32
CA THR A 34 6.52 -1.65 -9.53
C THR A 34 7.37 -0.59 -8.84
N ALA A 35 7.01 0.68 -9.02
CA ALA A 35 7.75 1.79 -8.43
C ALA A 35 7.70 1.72 -6.90
N ARG A 36 6.55 1.40 -6.34
CA ARG A 36 6.38 1.29 -4.89
C ARG A 36 7.15 0.11 -4.32
N THR A 37 7.12 -1.03 -5.02
CA THR A 37 7.88 -2.20 -4.60
C THR A 37 9.36 -1.87 -4.51
N GLU A 38 9.89 -1.22 -5.53
CA GLU A 38 11.30 -0.82 -5.54
C GLU A 38 11.60 0.13 -4.39
N ARG A 39 10.71 1.10 -4.16
CA ARG A 39 10.93 2.10 -3.12
C ARG A 39 10.91 1.50 -1.73
N PHE A 40 9.95 0.63 -1.46
CA PHE A 40 9.87 -0.03 -0.16
C PHE A 40 11.04 -0.98 0.05
N ALA A 41 11.51 -1.63 -1.00
CA ALA A 41 12.69 -2.47 -0.91
C ALA A 41 13.92 -1.64 -0.54
N LEU A 42 14.06 -0.44 -1.11
CA LEU A 42 15.15 0.47 -0.76
C LEU A 42 15.05 0.96 0.69
N LEU A 43 13.85 0.99 1.24
CA LEU A 43 13.65 1.33 2.65
C LEU A 43 13.89 0.13 3.57
N GLY A 44 14.32 -0.99 3.02
CA GLY A 44 14.65 -2.19 3.81
C GLY A 44 13.46 -3.06 4.17
N ARG A 45 12.32 -2.91 3.48
CA ARG A 45 11.12 -3.68 3.81
C ARG A 45 11.13 -5.03 3.10
N ALA A 46 11.07 -6.10 3.88
CA ALA A 46 10.95 -7.44 3.32
C ALA A 46 9.57 -7.70 2.73
N ASP A 47 8.57 -6.92 3.16
CA ASP A 47 7.18 -7.04 2.71
C ASP A 47 6.84 -6.01 1.63
N ALA A 48 7.83 -5.58 0.86
CA ALA A 48 7.65 -4.52 -0.14
C ALA A 48 6.54 -4.83 -1.13
N ASP A 49 6.45 -6.08 -1.60
CA ASP A 49 5.43 -6.48 -2.57
C ASP A 49 4.02 -6.34 -1.98
N ASP A 50 3.83 -6.83 -0.76
CA ASP A 50 2.54 -6.79 -0.10
C ASP A 50 2.10 -5.35 0.16
N LEU A 51 3.03 -4.50 0.57
CA LEU A 51 2.74 -3.09 0.80
C LEU A 51 2.36 -2.39 -0.49
N ALA A 52 3.10 -2.65 -1.57
CA ALA A 52 2.84 -2.04 -2.87
C ALA A 52 1.48 -2.48 -3.40
N GLU A 53 1.13 -3.75 -3.23
CA GLU A 53 -0.18 -4.26 -3.65
C GLU A 53 -1.30 -3.57 -2.89
N ARG A 54 -1.15 -3.46 -1.57
CA ARG A 54 -2.16 -2.80 -0.73
C ARG A 54 -2.40 -1.36 -1.18
N LEU A 55 -1.34 -0.65 -1.52
CA LEU A 55 -1.47 0.74 -1.95
C LEU A 55 -2.11 0.86 -3.33
N THR A 56 -1.83 -0.09 -4.22
CA THR A 56 -2.46 -0.11 -5.54
C THR A 56 -3.97 -0.33 -5.41
N LEU A 57 -4.37 -1.25 -4.55
CA LEU A 57 -5.79 -1.49 -4.30
C LEU A 57 -6.45 -0.31 -3.59
N ARG A 58 -5.74 0.32 -2.66
CA ARG A 58 -6.23 1.52 -1.98
C ARG A 58 -6.56 2.62 -2.99
N ASP A 59 -5.65 2.85 -3.93
CA ASP A 59 -5.85 3.90 -4.94
C ASP A 59 -7.01 3.57 -5.86
N ARG A 60 -7.16 2.31 -6.23
CA ARG A 60 -8.26 1.86 -7.06
C ARG A 60 -9.61 2.09 -6.37
N ASP A 61 -9.65 1.86 -5.06
CA ASP A 61 -10.87 2.00 -4.27
C ASP A 61 -11.16 3.46 -3.91
N GLY A 62 -10.26 4.38 -4.22
CA GLY A 62 -10.44 5.78 -3.85
C GLY A 62 -10.27 6.04 -2.36
N ASP A 63 -9.60 5.14 -1.64
CA ASP A 63 -9.36 5.27 -0.21
C ASP A 63 -8.24 6.30 -0.01
N ASP A 64 -8.49 7.31 0.81
CA ASP A 64 -7.53 8.39 1.03
C ASP A 64 -6.62 8.18 2.24
N ARG A 65 -6.71 7.03 2.89
CA ARG A 65 -5.83 6.73 4.02
C ARG A 65 -4.42 6.45 3.54
N ARG A 66 -3.45 6.71 4.41
CA ARG A 66 -2.03 6.60 4.07
C ARG A 66 -1.29 5.77 5.10
N LEU A 67 -0.18 5.17 4.66
CA LEU A 67 0.77 4.53 5.57
C LEU A 67 1.77 5.57 6.05
N CYS A 68 2.22 5.45 7.31
CA CYS A 68 3.31 6.31 7.75
C CYS A 68 4.60 6.06 6.96
N LEU A 69 4.76 4.87 6.37
CA LEU A 69 5.88 4.60 5.47
C LEU A 69 5.89 5.52 4.25
N GLU A 70 4.73 6.03 3.84
CA GLU A 70 4.64 6.98 2.74
C GLU A 70 4.92 8.40 3.18
N CYS A 71 5.03 8.65 4.47
CA CYS A 71 5.08 10.00 5.01
C CYS A 71 6.52 10.51 5.12
N THR A 72 6.75 11.73 4.65
CA THR A 72 8.05 12.37 4.74
C THR A 72 8.48 12.62 6.18
N TRP A 73 7.53 12.64 7.13
CA TRP A 73 7.82 12.90 8.53
C TRP A 73 8.24 11.66 9.32
N LEU A 74 8.19 10.48 8.71
CA LEU A 74 8.66 9.28 9.40
C LEU A 74 10.18 9.27 9.40
N GLY A 75 10.77 9.33 10.58
CA GLY A 75 12.22 9.32 10.73
C GLY A 75 12.82 7.92 10.58
N ASP A 76 14.13 7.86 10.45
CA ASP A 76 14.86 6.60 10.25
C ASP A 76 14.70 5.64 11.43
N THR A 77 14.44 6.16 12.61
CA THR A 77 14.27 5.34 13.81
C THR A 77 12.82 4.90 14.02
N GLY A 78 11.93 5.22 13.08
CA GLY A 78 10.51 4.90 13.23
C GLY A 78 9.69 5.94 13.97
N ARG A 79 10.32 7.03 14.36
CA ARG A 79 9.64 8.10 15.11
C ARG A 79 8.98 9.07 14.14
N CYS A 80 7.79 9.56 14.52
CA CYS A 80 7.10 10.58 13.73
C CYS A 80 7.69 11.96 14.04
N LEU A 81 8.38 12.55 13.08
CA LEU A 81 9.01 13.85 13.27
C LEU A 81 7.98 14.98 13.33
N ALA A 82 6.81 14.80 12.73
CA ALA A 82 5.73 15.78 12.85
C ALA A 82 5.24 15.85 14.28
N ALA A 83 5.09 14.70 14.95
CA ALA A 83 4.72 14.68 16.36
C ALA A 83 5.84 15.27 17.21
N ALA A 84 7.09 14.90 16.91
CA ALA A 84 8.24 15.36 17.68
C ALA A 84 8.40 16.88 17.64
N THR A 85 7.99 17.51 16.54
CA THR A 85 8.09 18.97 16.38
C THR A 85 6.79 19.70 16.72
N GLY A 86 5.82 19.01 17.27
CA GLY A 86 4.57 19.64 17.72
C GLY A 86 3.57 19.93 16.61
N ARG A 87 3.73 19.35 15.43
CA ARG A 87 2.81 19.58 14.31
C ARG A 87 1.51 18.81 14.42
N ILE A 88 1.45 17.85 15.32
CA ILE A 88 0.24 17.07 15.56
C ILE A 88 -0.24 17.40 16.98
N PRO A 89 -1.27 18.26 17.11
CA PRO A 89 -1.75 18.67 18.43
C PRO A 89 -2.20 17.47 19.26
N GLY A 90 -1.76 17.42 20.51
CA GLY A 90 -2.16 16.36 21.43
C GLY A 90 -1.40 15.06 21.26
N ALA A 91 -0.54 14.92 20.25
CA ALA A 91 0.24 13.70 20.07
C ALA A 91 1.47 13.71 20.97
N ASP A 92 1.85 12.52 21.43
CA ASP A 92 3.08 12.34 22.17
C ASP A 92 4.26 12.68 21.25
N ARG A 93 5.18 13.48 21.74
CA ARG A 93 6.35 13.87 20.94
C ARG A 93 7.31 12.73 20.67
N ARG A 94 7.13 11.61 21.35
CA ARG A 94 7.92 10.40 21.11
C ARG A 94 7.17 9.36 20.29
N LEU A 95 6.09 9.76 19.64
CA LEU A 95 5.23 8.85 18.90
C LEU A 95 6.02 8.04 17.88
N GLU A 96 5.88 6.71 17.95
CA GLU A 96 6.41 5.77 16.96
C GLU A 96 5.21 5.05 16.38
N PRO A 97 4.66 5.55 15.28
CA PRO A 97 3.45 4.96 14.72
C PRO A 97 3.72 3.60 14.12
N LEU A 98 2.66 2.80 13.98
CA LEU A 98 2.73 1.56 13.23
C LEU A 98 2.77 1.94 11.74
N PRO A 99 3.91 1.75 11.06
CA PRO A 99 4.12 2.36 9.75
C PRO A 99 3.35 1.69 8.61
N THR A 100 2.78 0.51 8.85
CA THR A 100 2.12 -0.28 7.81
C THR A 100 0.61 -0.31 7.96
N ILE A 101 0.04 0.56 8.78
CA ILE A 101 -1.41 0.64 8.96
C ILE A 101 -1.95 1.87 8.25
N LEU A 102 -2.96 1.67 7.42
CA LEU A 102 -3.62 2.77 6.73
C LEU A 102 -4.36 3.65 7.73
N GLN A 103 -4.09 4.93 7.69
CA GLN A 103 -4.68 5.88 8.62
C GLN A 103 -4.72 7.27 8.00
N ARG A 104 -5.52 8.15 8.60
CA ARG A 104 -5.59 9.55 8.20
C ARG A 104 -4.82 10.38 9.19
N CYS A 105 -3.97 11.28 8.66
CA CYS A 105 -3.20 12.18 9.50
C CYS A 105 -3.16 13.55 8.84
N GLY A 106 -3.57 14.57 9.59
CA GLY A 106 -3.61 15.93 9.06
C GLY A 106 -2.24 16.51 8.74
N ALA A 107 -1.18 15.93 9.31
CA ALA A 107 0.18 16.39 9.07
C ALA A 107 0.90 15.57 7.98
N PHE A 108 0.20 14.62 7.36
CA PHE A 108 0.81 13.75 6.35
C PHE A 108 1.42 14.56 5.22
N GLY A 109 2.66 14.19 4.83
CA GLY A 109 3.31 14.71 3.64
C GLY A 109 3.88 13.55 2.85
N LEU A 110 3.60 13.48 1.56
CA LEU A 110 4.03 12.34 0.76
C LEU A 110 5.55 12.33 0.64
N ARG A 111 6.14 11.18 0.96
CA ARG A 111 7.58 10.99 0.86
C ARG A 111 8.00 11.08 -0.60
N LYS A 112 9.09 11.79 -0.84
CA LYS A 112 9.60 11.96 -2.19
C LYS A 112 9.90 10.60 -2.81
N GLY A 113 9.45 10.41 -4.03
CA GLY A 113 9.67 9.17 -4.77
C GLY A 113 8.56 8.14 -4.63
N LEU A 114 7.51 8.43 -3.85
CA LEU A 114 6.38 7.52 -3.68
C LEU A 114 5.10 8.03 -4.34
N ALA A 115 5.19 9.12 -5.04
CA ALA A 115 4.02 9.71 -5.72
C ALA A 115 3.51 8.83 -6.86
#